data_0f1f1aa911dc5152cba47c2cb8d139e8
#
_entry.id   0f1f1aa911dc5152cba47c2cb8d139e8
#
_cell.length_a   1.000
_cell.length_b   1.000
_cell.length_c   1.000
_cell.angle_alpha   90.00
_cell.angle_beta   90.00
_cell.angle_gamma   90.00
#
_symmetry.space_group_name_H-M   'P 1'
#
loop_
_entity.id
_entity.type
_entity.pdbx_description
1 polymer ?
#
loop_
_entity_poly.entity_id
_entity_poly.type
_entity_poly.pdbx_seq_one_letter_code
_entity_poly.pdbx_strand_id
1 'polypeptide(L)'
;LALENSIELRDDFSLRGRCEMFRVNLDSMVAAHQLHQGSNLRGHLVWARYQHFQRLLCIRNVPTEPEDEEILQFFRDTNDPDLYMERNAMSRSEFRKLVSPLVRSGHLIQDYRGGFRTVDPLRNLDLWDVKRNYLRKLVEDYPVITLKQVERLAGASFAPEEISDVMHDFEDDGTLIKGFLVDDLQDICWGRLDMLEGIGRISRTRDLVIPPSDPLIHYFGSL
;
A
#
# COMPACT_ATOMS: atom_id res chain seq x y z
N LEU A 1 7.47 -12.82 -8.65
CA LEU A 1 6.05 -12.69 -8.89
C LEU A 1 5.55 -11.37 -8.30
N ALA A 2 4.65 -10.69 -9.00
CA ALA A 2 4.20 -9.31 -8.71
C ALA A 2 3.82 -9.00 -7.23
N LEU A 3 3.53 -10.02 -6.42
CA LEU A 3 3.20 -9.85 -5.00
C LEU A 3 4.39 -9.60 -4.07
N GLU A 4 5.59 -9.97 -4.47
CA GLU A 4 6.79 -9.68 -3.67
C GLU A 4 7.19 -8.21 -3.78
N ASN A 5 6.80 -7.57 -4.87
CA ASN A 5 7.13 -6.18 -5.18
C ASN A 5 5.93 -5.23 -5.02
N SER A 6 4.69 -5.74 -5.01
CA SER A 6 3.50 -4.91 -4.84
C SER A 6 3.44 -4.31 -3.45
N ILE A 7 3.29 -2.99 -3.37
CA ILE A 7 3.22 -2.27 -2.10
C ILE A 7 1.86 -2.47 -1.45
N GLU A 8 0.80 -2.33 -2.23
CA GLU A 8 -0.57 -2.27 -1.73
C GLU A 8 -1.52 -3.03 -2.66
N LEU A 9 -2.30 -3.92 -2.08
CA LEU A 9 -3.40 -4.61 -2.76
C LEU A 9 -4.70 -4.08 -2.16
N ARG A 10 -5.48 -3.38 -2.95
CA ARG A 10 -6.60 -2.56 -2.48
C ARG A 10 -7.80 -3.29 -1.92
N ASP A 11 -7.99 -4.56 -2.27
CA ASP A 11 -9.14 -5.33 -1.81
C ASP A 11 -8.86 -6.84 -1.89
N ASP A 12 -9.73 -7.58 -1.22
CA ASP A 12 -9.69 -9.05 -1.23
C ASP A 12 -9.87 -9.60 -2.64
N PHE A 13 -10.57 -8.88 -3.53
CA PHE A 13 -10.82 -9.32 -4.88
C PHE A 13 -9.57 -9.26 -5.76
N SER A 14 -8.79 -8.18 -5.69
CA SER A 14 -7.50 -8.09 -6.39
C SER A 14 -6.52 -9.17 -5.91
N LEU A 15 -6.47 -9.40 -4.61
CA LEU A 15 -5.63 -10.43 -4.02
C LEU A 15 -6.10 -11.82 -4.42
N ARG A 16 -7.40 -12.11 -4.35
CA ARG A 16 -8.01 -13.37 -4.77
C ARG A 16 -7.81 -13.64 -6.27
N GLY A 17 -8.07 -12.65 -7.13
CA GLY A 17 -7.86 -12.79 -8.56
C GLY A 17 -6.41 -13.12 -8.92
N ARG A 18 -5.44 -12.52 -8.23
CA ARG A 18 -4.03 -12.85 -8.40
C ARG A 18 -3.71 -14.27 -7.92
N CYS A 19 -4.29 -14.70 -6.80
CA CYS A 19 -4.14 -16.08 -6.31
C CYS A 19 -4.71 -17.10 -7.28
N GLU A 20 -5.90 -16.86 -7.82
CA GLU A 20 -6.53 -17.73 -8.81
C GLU A 20 -5.71 -17.80 -10.09
N MET A 21 -5.22 -16.66 -10.59
CA MET A 21 -4.38 -16.59 -11.77
C MET A 21 -3.09 -17.39 -11.61
N PHE A 22 -2.48 -17.39 -10.45
CA PHE A 22 -1.25 -18.12 -10.16
C PHE A 22 -1.49 -19.49 -9.50
N ARG A 23 -2.77 -19.88 -9.31
CA ARG A 23 -3.16 -21.15 -8.64
C ARG A 23 -2.57 -21.29 -7.23
N VAL A 24 -2.51 -20.19 -6.50
CA VAL A 24 -2.00 -20.15 -5.13
C VAL A 24 -3.18 -20.02 -4.16
N ASN A 25 -3.15 -20.74 -3.04
CA ASN A 25 -4.15 -20.58 -1.99
C ASN A 25 -3.96 -19.22 -1.29
N LEU A 26 -5.05 -18.44 -1.17
CA LEU A 26 -5.03 -17.09 -0.56
C LEU A 26 -4.50 -17.12 0.87
N ASP A 27 -5.02 -18.03 1.71
CA ASP A 27 -4.63 -18.09 3.12
C ASP A 27 -3.15 -18.46 3.27
N SER A 28 -2.67 -19.42 2.45
CA SER A 28 -1.26 -19.78 2.43
C SER A 28 -0.38 -18.63 1.99
N MET A 29 -0.85 -17.83 1.00
CA MET A 29 -0.10 -16.70 0.51
C MET A 29 -0.07 -15.55 1.52
N VAL A 30 -1.21 -15.22 2.13
CA VAL A 30 -1.28 -14.20 3.18
C VAL A 30 -0.38 -14.59 4.36
N ALA A 31 -0.41 -15.86 4.78
CA ALA A 31 0.44 -16.37 5.85
C ALA A 31 1.93 -16.38 5.46
N ALA A 32 2.28 -16.90 4.27
CA ALA A 32 3.66 -16.99 3.81
C ALA A 32 4.32 -15.62 3.62
N HIS A 33 3.56 -14.62 3.14
CA HIS A 33 4.06 -13.26 2.91
C HIS A 33 3.79 -12.31 4.09
N GLN A 34 3.20 -12.82 5.19
CA GLN A 34 2.86 -12.03 6.38
C GLN A 34 2.10 -10.74 6.05
N LEU A 35 1.07 -10.88 5.20
CA LEU A 35 0.25 -9.73 4.80
C LEU A 35 -0.76 -9.39 5.88
N HIS A 36 -0.94 -8.09 6.08
CA HIS A 36 -1.92 -7.50 6.99
C HIS A 36 -2.80 -6.52 6.23
N GLN A 37 -3.99 -6.29 6.73
CA GLN A 37 -4.90 -5.27 6.23
C GLN A 37 -4.79 -4.01 7.09
N GLY A 38 -4.59 -2.87 6.46
CA GLY A 38 -4.51 -1.57 7.14
C GLY A 38 -4.81 -0.43 6.19
N SER A 39 -4.80 0.78 6.72
CA SER A 39 -5.08 1.99 5.95
C SER A 39 -3.84 2.50 5.23
N ASN A 40 -3.93 2.78 3.92
CA ASN A 40 -2.89 3.49 3.17
C ASN A 40 -2.97 5.01 3.38
N LEU A 41 -2.03 5.79 2.83
CA LEU A 41 -1.97 7.26 2.97
C LEU A 41 -3.25 7.99 2.53
N ARG A 42 -4.07 7.36 1.69
CA ARG A 42 -5.35 7.88 1.22
C ARG A 42 -6.55 7.44 2.04
N GLY A 43 -6.33 6.70 3.13
CA GLY A 43 -7.39 6.15 3.98
C GLY A 43 -8.11 4.92 3.42
N HIS A 44 -7.61 4.33 2.33
CA HIS A 44 -8.16 3.08 1.80
C HIS A 44 -7.57 1.88 2.54
N LEU A 45 -8.39 0.85 2.78
CA LEU A 45 -7.90 -0.42 3.29
C LEU A 45 -7.14 -1.16 2.19
N VAL A 46 -5.94 -1.62 2.52
CA VAL A 46 -5.04 -2.32 1.62
C VAL A 46 -4.37 -3.49 2.34
N TRP A 47 -4.01 -4.51 1.58
CA TRP A 47 -3.16 -5.60 2.06
C TRP A 47 -1.70 -5.28 1.77
N ALA A 48 -0.86 -5.33 2.81
CA ALA A 48 0.57 -5.10 2.67
C ALA A 48 1.37 -5.79 3.80
N ARG A 49 2.68 -5.81 3.68
CA ARG A 49 3.56 -6.31 4.72
C ARG A 49 3.61 -5.35 5.92
N TYR A 50 3.88 -5.88 7.10
CA TYR A 50 3.99 -5.09 8.33
C TYR A 50 4.93 -3.88 8.19
N GLN A 51 6.10 -4.08 7.61
CA GLN A 51 7.09 -3.01 7.41
C GLN A 51 6.57 -1.86 6.54
N HIS A 52 5.65 -2.13 5.62
CA HIS A 52 5.00 -1.08 4.83
C HIS A 52 4.16 -0.17 5.73
N PHE A 53 3.35 -0.74 6.62
CA PHE A 53 2.55 0.04 7.57
C PHE A 53 3.41 0.83 8.55
N GLN A 54 4.56 0.31 8.97
CA GLN A 54 5.52 1.08 9.77
C GLN A 54 6.01 2.33 9.04
N ARG A 55 6.31 2.22 7.72
CA ARG A 55 6.68 3.38 6.89
C ARG A 55 5.52 4.38 6.76
N LEU A 56 4.30 3.88 6.50
CA LEU A 56 3.11 4.73 6.41
C LEU A 56 2.85 5.49 7.70
N LEU A 57 3.03 4.86 8.85
CA LEU A 57 2.87 5.51 10.16
C LEU A 57 3.92 6.61 10.36
N CYS A 58 5.19 6.37 9.98
CA CYS A 58 6.23 7.41 10.00
C CYS A 58 5.88 8.60 9.10
N ILE A 59 5.40 8.33 7.86
CA ILE A 59 5.05 9.38 6.90
C ILE A 59 3.87 10.22 7.39
N ARG A 60 2.86 9.58 7.98
CA ARG A 60 1.69 10.27 8.55
C ARG A 60 2.04 11.12 9.74
N ASN A 61 2.99 10.68 10.53
CA ASN A 61 3.42 11.36 11.76
C ASN A 61 2.23 11.74 12.69
N VAL A 62 1.24 10.84 12.80
CA VAL A 62 0.09 11.03 13.66
C VAL A 62 0.47 10.59 15.08
N PRO A 63 0.37 11.48 16.08
CA PRO A 63 0.63 11.10 17.46
C PRO A 63 -0.42 10.11 17.97
N THR A 64 -0.03 9.28 18.91
CA THR A 64 -0.97 8.44 19.68
C THR A 64 -1.59 9.28 20.79
N GLU A 65 -2.90 9.29 20.90
CA GLU A 65 -3.58 9.92 22.01
C GLU A 65 -3.41 9.06 23.28
N PRO A 66 -3.29 9.68 24.47
CA PRO A 66 -3.14 8.91 25.72
C PRO A 66 -4.26 7.90 25.98
N GLU A 67 -5.47 8.21 25.51
CA GLU A 67 -6.66 7.36 25.65
C GLU A 67 -6.56 6.05 24.83
N ASP A 68 -5.77 6.07 23.76
CA ASP A 68 -5.59 4.95 22.85
C ASP A 68 -4.47 4.00 23.31
N GLU A 69 -3.61 4.43 24.25
CA GLU A 69 -2.41 3.66 24.63
C GLU A 69 -2.77 2.31 25.26
N GLU A 70 -3.88 2.23 26.02
CA GLU A 70 -4.29 0.98 26.66
C GLU A 70 -4.65 -0.10 25.60
N ILE A 71 -5.44 0.26 24.59
CA ILE A 71 -5.82 -0.68 23.55
C ILE A 71 -4.61 -1.03 22.65
N LEU A 72 -3.75 -0.07 22.37
CA LEU A 72 -2.53 -0.32 21.59
C LEU A 72 -1.57 -1.24 22.35
N GLN A 73 -1.43 -1.06 23.66
CA GLN A 73 -0.63 -1.96 24.50
C GLN A 73 -1.23 -3.37 24.52
N PHE A 74 -2.55 -3.50 24.65
CA PHE A 74 -3.21 -4.80 24.60
C PHE A 74 -2.88 -5.55 23.29
N PHE A 75 -2.95 -4.86 22.14
CA PHE A 75 -2.66 -5.47 20.82
C PHE A 75 -1.16 -5.55 20.47
N ARG A 76 -0.26 -5.13 21.37
CA ARG A 76 1.16 -5.54 21.33
C ARG A 76 1.35 -6.93 21.92
N ASP A 77 0.57 -7.28 22.95
CA ASP A 77 0.72 -8.51 23.72
C ASP A 77 -0.14 -9.66 23.17
N THR A 78 -1.26 -9.34 22.54
CA THR A 78 -2.20 -10.31 21.94
C THR A 78 -2.85 -9.76 20.68
N ASN A 79 -3.31 -10.65 19.80
CA ASN A 79 -4.02 -10.27 18.58
C ASN A 79 -5.54 -10.55 18.64
N ASP A 80 -6.06 -10.95 19.79
CA ASP A 80 -7.45 -11.43 19.95
C ASP A 80 -8.41 -10.30 20.29
N PRO A 81 -9.28 -9.85 19.36
CA PRO A 81 -10.29 -8.84 19.64
C PRO A 81 -11.42 -9.33 20.54
N ASP A 82 -11.77 -10.63 20.51
CA ASP A 82 -12.82 -11.16 21.34
C ASP A 82 -12.41 -11.14 22.82
N LEU A 83 -11.16 -11.45 23.11
CA LEU A 83 -10.60 -11.35 24.47
C LEU A 83 -10.60 -9.89 24.98
N TYR A 84 -10.32 -8.90 24.12
CA TYR A 84 -10.41 -7.49 24.50
C TYR A 84 -11.85 -7.08 24.84
N MET A 85 -12.80 -7.48 23.98
CA MET A 85 -14.23 -7.18 24.19
C MET A 85 -14.76 -7.84 25.46
N GLU A 86 -14.40 -9.09 25.72
CA GLU A 86 -14.80 -9.82 26.95
C GLU A 86 -14.25 -9.12 28.20
N ARG A 87 -12.96 -8.80 28.21
CA ARG A 87 -12.30 -8.12 29.34
C ARG A 87 -12.95 -6.77 29.69
N ASN A 88 -13.41 -6.04 28.68
CA ASN A 88 -13.98 -4.70 28.85
C ASN A 88 -15.51 -4.68 28.82
N ALA A 89 -16.17 -5.84 28.84
CA ALA A 89 -17.63 -5.98 28.71
C ALA A 89 -18.22 -5.17 27.54
N MET A 90 -17.54 -5.15 26.41
CA MET A 90 -17.80 -4.29 25.26
C MET A 90 -18.50 -5.06 24.13
N SER A 91 -19.48 -4.43 23.49
CA SER A 91 -20.12 -4.97 22.29
C SER A 91 -19.22 -4.81 21.06
N ARG A 92 -19.45 -5.63 20.02
CA ARG A 92 -18.75 -5.51 18.72
C ARG A 92 -18.91 -4.13 18.08
N SER A 93 -20.04 -3.47 18.29
CA SER A 93 -20.29 -2.13 17.75
C SER A 93 -19.44 -1.09 18.44
N GLU A 94 -19.32 -1.14 19.75
CA GLU A 94 -18.47 -0.25 20.55
C GLU A 94 -16.99 -0.48 20.20
N PHE A 95 -16.58 -1.74 20.15
CA PHE A 95 -15.24 -2.11 19.75
C PHE A 95 -14.87 -1.56 18.37
N ARG A 96 -15.75 -1.70 17.35
CA ARG A 96 -15.50 -1.14 16.01
C ARG A 96 -15.35 0.38 16.04
N LYS A 97 -16.13 1.10 16.85
CA LYS A 97 -16.01 2.56 16.99
C LYS A 97 -14.66 2.94 17.58
N LEU A 98 -14.17 2.15 18.54
CA LEU A 98 -12.89 2.34 19.20
C LEU A 98 -11.70 2.07 18.27
N VAL A 99 -11.70 0.95 17.53
CA VAL A 99 -10.54 0.58 16.68
C VAL A 99 -10.51 1.27 15.33
N SER A 100 -11.67 1.73 14.79
CA SER A 100 -11.72 2.33 13.45
C SER A 100 -10.82 3.57 13.28
N PRO A 101 -10.75 4.51 14.24
CA PRO A 101 -9.80 5.62 14.18
C PRO A 101 -8.35 5.14 14.15
N LEU A 102 -8.00 4.15 14.97
CA LEU A 102 -6.65 3.61 15.07
C LEU A 102 -6.21 2.87 13.79
N VAL A 103 -7.13 2.17 13.13
CA VAL A 103 -6.85 1.57 11.82
C VAL A 103 -6.68 2.65 10.75
N ARG A 104 -7.49 3.71 10.77
CA ARG A 104 -7.37 4.83 9.82
C ARG A 104 -6.08 5.63 10.01
N SER A 105 -5.68 5.87 11.24
CA SER A 105 -4.41 6.54 11.55
C SER A 105 -3.19 5.67 11.26
N GLY A 106 -3.37 4.35 11.16
CA GLY A 106 -2.31 3.37 10.90
C GLY A 106 -1.64 2.81 12.14
N HIS A 107 -2.16 3.10 13.34
CA HIS A 107 -1.64 2.54 14.60
C HIS A 107 -2.03 1.06 14.79
N LEU A 108 -3.15 0.63 14.18
CA LEU A 108 -3.59 -0.76 14.17
C LEU A 108 -3.71 -1.29 12.75
N ILE A 109 -3.36 -2.55 12.57
CA ILE A 109 -3.58 -3.35 11.37
C ILE A 109 -4.26 -4.65 11.75
N GLN A 110 -4.92 -5.29 10.77
CA GLN A 110 -5.66 -6.52 10.97
C GLN A 110 -5.03 -7.66 10.17
N ASP A 111 -4.97 -8.85 10.74
CA ASP A 111 -4.63 -10.06 10.01
C ASP A 111 -5.86 -10.65 9.28
N TYR A 112 -5.66 -11.68 8.45
CA TYR A 112 -6.73 -12.32 7.68
C TYR A 112 -7.71 -13.13 8.54
N ARG A 113 -7.38 -13.42 9.81
CA ARG A 113 -8.24 -14.09 10.78
C ARG A 113 -9.05 -13.11 11.61
N GLY A 114 -8.87 -11.82 11.39
CA GLY A 114 -9.57 -10.77 12.12
C GLY A 114 -8.86 -10.30 13.38
N GLY A 115 -7.68 -10.86 13.69
CA GLY A 115 -6.85 -10.41 14.79
C GLY A 115 -6.23 -9.04 14.52
N PHE A 116 -5.98 -8.26 15.57
CA PHE A 116 -5.36 -6.95 15.47
C PHE A 116 -3.91 -6.97 15.94
N ARG A 117 -3.11 -6.05 15.38
CA ARG A 117 -1.72 -5.84 15.77
C ARG A 117 -1.40 -4.35 15.76
N THR A 118 -0.71 -3.88 16.79
CA THR A 118 -0.16 -2.53 16.86
C THR A 118 0.99 -2.36 15.88
N VAL A 119 1.05 -1.22 15.23
CA VAL A 119 2.14 -0.82 14.36
C VAL A 119 3.08 0.09 15.14
N ASP A 120 4.31 -0.37 15.35
CA ASP A 120 5.34 0.47 15.95
C ASP A 120 6.07 1.27 14.86
N PRO A 121 6.24 2.58 15.02
CA PRO A 121 6.96 3.39 14.05
C PRO A 121 8.42 2.94 13.93
N LEU A 122 8.99 3.09 12.75
CA LEU A 122 10.43 2.87 12.54
C LEU A 122 11.23 3.90 13.35
N ARG A 123 12.25 3.43 14.06
CA ARG A 123 13.11 4.28 14.87
C ARG A 123 14.40 4.59 14.11
N ASN A 124 14.96 5.78 14.37
CA ASN A 124 16.26 6.19 13.84
C ASN A 124 16.39 6.21 12.31
N LEU A 125 15.28 6.45 11.60
CA LEU A 125 15.31 6.65 10.16
C LEU A 125 15.06 8.13 9.83
N ASP A 126 15.72 8.62 8.80
CA ASP A 126 15.42 9.90 8.20
C ASP A 126 14.05 9.84 7.51
N LEU A 127 13.18 10.80 7.81
CA LEU A 127 11.84 10.84 7.24
C LEU A 127 11.89 10.98 5.71
N TRP A 128 12.86 11.72 5.19
CA TRP A 128 13.05 11.87 3.75
C TRP A 128 13.39 10.54 3.08
N ASP A 129 14.28 9.75 3.67
CA ASP A 129 14.61 8.41 3.19
C ASP A 129 13.39 7.48 3.20
N VAL A 130 12.55 7.56 4.23
CA VAL A 130 11.31 6.78 4.30
C VAL A 130 10.34 7.20 3.19
N LYS A 131 10.14 8.50 2.96
CA LYS A 131 9.31 9.07 1.90
C LYS A 131 9.84 8.67 0.51
N ARG A 132 11.14 8.85 0.27
CA ARG A 132 11.79 8.50 -0.99
C ARG A 132 11.65 7.01 -1.31
N ASN A 133 11.88 6.14 -0.33
CA ASN A 133 11.69 4.70 -0.50
C ASN A 133 10.23 4.32 -0.75
N TYR A 134 9.26 5.01 -0.12
CA TYR A 134 7.85 4.79 -0.40
C TYR A 134 7.51 5.16 -1.85
N LEU A 135 7.91 6.35 -2.31
CA LEU A 135 7.67 6.79 -3.70
C LEU A 135 8.36 5.86 -4.71
N ARG A 136 9.59 5.41 -4.43
CA ARG A 136 10.28 4.42 -5.28
C ARG A 136 9.43 3.16 -5.44
N LYS A 137 8.98 2.59 -4.35
CA LYS A 137 8.13 1.40 -4.38
C LYS A 137 6.81 1.62 -5.10
N LEU A 138 6.20 2.79 -4.88
CA LEU A 138 4.97 3.17 -5.56
C LEU A 138 5.15 3.20 -7.08
N VAL A 139 6.22 3.81 -7.56
CA VAL A 139 6.53 3.93 -9.00
C VAL A 139 6.93 2.58 -9.60
N GLU A 140 7.66 1.74 -8.86
CA GLU A 140 8.05 0.39 -9.28
C GLU A 140 6.85 -0.51 -9.58
N ASP A 141 5.67 -0.25 -9.01
CA ASP A 141 4.45 -1.02 -9.28
C ASP A 141 3.80 -0.69 -10.64
N TYR A 142 4.24 0.40 -11.29
CA TYR A 142 3.67 0.87 -12.56
C TYR A 142 4.70 0.81 -13.70
N PRO A 143 4.36 0.24 -14.86
CA PRO A 143 5.25 0.26 -16.02
C PRO A 143 5.49 1.67 -16.55
N VAL A 144 4.46 2.52 -16.50
CA VAL A 144 4.50 3.94 -16.86
C VAL A 144 3.61 4.71 -15.90
N ILE A 145 4.03 5.90 -15.48
CA ILE A 145 3.28 6.75 -14.55
C ILE A 145 3.49 8.23 -14.88
N THR A 146 2.45 9.05 -14.73
CA THR A 146 2.54 10.51 -14.83
C THR A 146 2.75 11.14 -13.45
N LEU A 147 3.27 12.36 -13.40
CA LEU A 147 3.43 13.11 -12.14
C LEU A 147 2.10 13.24 -11.40
N LYS A 148 1.01 13.59 -12.09
CA LYS A 148 -0.33 13.68 -11.51
C LYS A 148 -0.81 12.36 -10.90
N GLN A 149 -0.44 11.22 -11.50
CA GLN A 149 -0.76 9.92 -10.92
C GLN A 149 0.03 9.65 -9.64
N VAL A 150 1.34 9.99 -9.64
CA VAL A 150 2.16 9.87 -8.41
C VAL A 150 1.59 10.73 -7.30
N GLU A 151 1.30 12.01 -7.55
CA GLU A 151 0.69 12.93 -6.59
C GLU A 151 -0.63 12.37 -6.02
N ARG A 152 -1.49 11.87 -6.90
CA ARG A 152 -2.77 11.26 -6.48
C ARG A 152 -2.57 10.02 -5.62
N LEU A 153 -1.57 9.20 -5.92
CA LEU A 153 -1.31 7.94 -5.21
C LEU A 153 -0.57 8.19 -3.89
N ALA A 154 0.37 9.13 -3.86
CA ALA A 154 1.11 9.53 -2.67
C ALA A 154 0.20 10.24 -1.62
N GLY A 155 -0.81 10.97 -2.09
CA GLY A 155 -1.76 11.67 -1.22
C GLY A 155 -1.18 12.92 -0.56
N ALA A 156 -1.95 13.49 0.36
CA ALA A 156 -1.62 14.77 1.00
C ALA A 156 -0.41 14.74 1.97
N SER A 157 0.18 13.57 2.19
CA SER A 157 1.37 13.44 3.04
C SER A 157 2.67 13.86 2.35
N PHE A 158 2.60 14.19 1.05
CA PHE A 158 3.72 14.65 0.23
C PHE A 158 3.40 16.01 -0.37
N ALA A 159 4.36 16.94 -0.29
CA ALA A 159 4.30 18.16 -1.07
C ALA A 159 4.59 17.85 -2.56
N PRO A 160 3.98 18.58 -3.51
CA PRO A 160 4.24 18.37 -4.94
C PRO A 160 5.74 18.50 -5.29
N GLU A 161 6.44 19.42 -4.64
CA GLU A 161 7.87 19.63 -4.81
C GLU A 161 8.68 18.39 -4.36
N GLU A 162 8.33 17.78 -3.21
CA GLU A 162 8.99 16.56 -2.74
C GLU A 162 8.85 15.42 -3.75
N ILE A 163 7.66 15.29 -4.36
CA ILE A 163 7.41 14.26 -5.38
C ILE A 163 8.25 14.55 -6.63
N SER A 164 8.25 15.82 -7.09
CA SER A 164 9.00 16.23 -8.27
C SER A 164 10.50 15.97 -8.09
N ASP A 165 11.06 16.33 -6.95
CA ASP A 165 12.48 16.13 -6.64
C ASP A 165 12.85 14.65 -6.67
N VAL A 166 12.02 13.79 -6.04
CA VAL A 166 12.26 12.33 -6.03
C VAL A 166 12.15 11.72 -7.44
N MET A 167 11.19 12.20 -8.26
CA MET A 167 11.06 11.73 -9.66
C MET A 167 12.25 12.12 -10.51
N HIS A 168 12.83 13.32 -10.33
CA HIS A 168 14.06 13.72 -10.98
C HIS A 168 15.27 12.93 -10.50
N ASP A 169 15.37 12.67 -9.19
CA ASP A 169 16.43 11.80 -8.67
C ASP A 169 16.42 10.40 -9.34
N PHE A 170 15.22 9.84 -9.57
CA PHE A 170 15.09 8.54 -10.22
C PHE A 170 15.38 8.59 -11.72
N GLU A 171 15.20 9.75 -12.36
CA GLU A 171 15.61 10.00 -13.73
C GLU A 171 17.13 10.10 -13.80
N ASP A 172 17.77 10.86 -12.91
CA ASP A 172 19.21 11.09 -12.86
C ASP A 172 19.99 9.81 -12.51
N ASP A 173 19.48 8.96 -11.63
CA ASP A 173 20.11 7.68 -11.27
C ASP A 173 19.80 6.54 -12.28
N GLY A 174 19.02 6.83 -13.32
CA GLY A 174 18.66 5.89 -14.38
C GLY A 174 17.61 4.84 -13.96
N THR A 175 16.98 5.00 -12.80
CA THR A 175 15.87 4.12 -12.36
C THR A 175 14.66 4.27 -13.28
N LEU A 176 14.40 5.50 -13.73
CA LEU A 176 13.29 5.84 -14.62
C LEU A 176 13.80 6.55 -15.87
N ILE A 177 13.06 6.38 -16.95
CA ILE A 177 13.19 7.20 -18.15
C ILE A 177 11.96 8.11 -18.28
N LYS A 178 12.17 9.31 -18.79
CA LYS A 178 11.14 10.33 -18.98
C LYS A 178 10.87 10.57 -20.46
N GLY A 179 9.61 10.69 -20.83
CA GLY A 179 9.22 10.98 -22.21
C GLY A 179 7.73 10.81 -22.47
N PHE A 180 7.38 10.86 -23.76
CA PHE A 180 6.05 10.49 -24.25
C PHE A 180 6.06 8.97 -24.51
N LEU A 181 5.82 8.20 -23.45
CA LEU A 181 5.98 6.73 -23.45
C LEU A 181 4.73 5.98 -23.88
N VAL A 182 3.61 6.69 -24.09
CA VAL A 182 2.31 6.12 -24.50
C VAL A 182 1.75 6.95 -25.65
N ASP A 183 1.43 6.32 -26.78
CA ASP A 183 1.09 6.98 -28.03
C ASP A 183 -0.08 7.96 -27.94
N ASP A 184 -1.13 7.64 -27.21
CA ASP A 184 -2.34 8.47 -27.09
C ASP A 184 -2.33 9.40 -25.85
N LEU A 185 -1.25 9.39 -25.06
CA LEU A 185 -1.13 10.21 -23.87
C LEU A 185 -0.21 11.41 -24.15
N GLN A 186 -0.80 12.62 -24.12
CA GLN A 186 -0.05 13.86 -24.33
C GLN A 186 0.77 14.33 -23.11
N ASP A 187 0.65 13.64 -21.97
CA ASP A 187 1.38 13.94 -20.75
C ASP A 187 2.78 13.30 -20.78
N ILE A 188 3.75 14.02 -20.20
CA ILE A 188 5.07 13.45 -19.92
C ILE A 188 4.92 12.36 -18.88
N CYS A 189 5.50 11.20 -19.17
CA CYS A 189 5.48 10.02 -18.33
C CYS A 189 6.88 9.65 -17.87
N TRP A 190 6.95 8.95 -16.75
CA TRP A 190 8.11 8.20 -16.31
C TRP A 190 7.82 6.71 -16.40
N GLY A 191 8.81 5.93 -16.82
CA GLY A 191 8.68 4.49 -16.94
C GLY A 191 9.97 3.78 -16.65
N ARG A 192 9.88 2.52 -16.22
CA ARG A 192 11.03 1.64 -16.03
C ARG A 192 11.43 1.01 -17.36
N LEU A 193 12.69 1.17 -17.75
CA LEU A 193 13.21 0.65 -19.02
C LEU A 193 13.05 -0.86 -19.14
N ASP A 194 13.34 -1.62 -18.07
CA ASP A 194 13.21 -3.07 -18.02
C ASP A 194 11.76 -3.55 -18.26
N MET A 195 10.79 -2.81 -17.75
CA MET A 195 9.36 -3.12 -17.96
C MET A 195 8.91 -2.75 -19.36
N LEU A 196 9.36 -1.60 -19.90
CA LEU A 196 9.00 -1.14 -21.24
C LEU A 196 9.55 -2.07 -22.33
N GLU A 197 10.77 -2.55 -22.20
CA GLU A 197 11.35 -3.54 -23.10
C GLU A 197 10.60 -4.89 -23.07
N GLY A 198 9.97 -5.21 -21.95
CA GLY A 198 9.14 -6.41 -21.78
C GLY A 198 7.77 -6.35 -22.46
N ILE A 199 7.18 -5.15 -22.62
CA ILE A 199 5.81 -4.97 -23.12
C ILE A 199 5.64 -5.54 -24.54
N GLY A 200 6.60 -5.33 -25.42
CA GLY A 200 6.57 -5.86 -26.79
C GLY A 200 6.64 -7.39 -26.91
N ARG A 201 6.90 -8.12 -25.81
CA ARG A 201 7.01 -9.57 -25.76
C ARG A 201 5.79 -10.26 -25.17
N ILE A 202 4.80 -9.49 -24.65
CA ILE A 202 3.62 -10.04 -24.00
C ILE A 202 2.56 -10.33 -25.07
N SER A 203 2.33 -11.61 -25.36
CA SER A 203 1.15 -12.03 -26.15
C SER A 203 -0.04 -12.20 -25.21
N ARG A 204 -1.14 -11.52 -25.51
CA ARG A 204 -2.38 -11.61 -24.75
C ARG A 204 -3.02 -12.97 -25.00
N THR A 205 -3.00 -13.85 -24.00
CA THR A 205 -3.55 -15.21 -24.13
C THR A 205 -4.94 -15.39 -23.51
N ARG A 206 -5.41 -14.43 -22.69
CA ARG A 206 -6.71 -14.51 -22.01
C ARG A 206 -7.28 -13.11 -21.75
N ASP A 207 -8.62 -13.00 -21.75
CA ASP A 207 -9.28 -11.81 -21.23
C ASP A 207 -9.14 -11.77 -19.71
N LEU A 208 -8.70 -10.64 -19.19
CA LEU A 208 -8.53 -10.40 -17.76
C LEU A 208 -9.64 -9.44 -17.31
N VAL A 209 -10.41 -9.87 -16.31
CA VAL A 209 -11.30 -8.95 -15.60
C VAL A 209 -10.50 -8.30 -14.49
N ILE A 210 -10.25 -7.01 -14.63
CA ILE A 210 -9.47 -6.22 -13.67
C ILE A 210 -10.44 -5.36 -12.86
N PRO A 211 -10.46 -5.48 -11.51
CA PRO A 211 -11.35 -4.68 -10.68
C PRO A 211 -10.96 -3.19 -10.73
N PRO A 212 -11.93 -2.26 -10.54
CA PRO A 212 -11.67 -0.81 -10.59
C PRO A 212 -10.62 -0.31 -9.61
N SER A 213 -10.36 -1.05 -8.54
CA SER A 213 -9.36 -0.76 -7.52
C SER A 213 -7.95 -1.26 -7.84
N ASP A 214 -7.79 -2.09 -8.89
CA ASP A 214 -6.48 -2.62 -9.26
C ASP A 214 -5.58 -1.51 -9.84
N PRO A 215 -4.29 -1.46 -9.46
CA PRO A 215 -3.34 -0.49 -10.02
C PRO A 215 -3.29 -0.44 -11.54
N LEU A 216 -3.52 -1.56 -12.23
CA LEU A 216 -3.55 -1.60 -13.69
C LEU A 216 -4.71 -0.80 -14.31
N ILE A 217 -5.84 -0.62 -13.60
CA ILE A 217 -6.94 0.23 -14.11
C ILE A 217 -6.59 1.71 -14.08
N HIS A 218 -5.76 2.14 -13.15
CA HIS A 218 -5.28 3.52 -13.15
C HIS A 218 -4.40 3.82 -14.37
N TYR A 219 -3.81 2.79 -14.95
CA TYR A 219 -3.06 2.88 -16.20
C TYR A 219 -3.99 2.99 -17.42
N PHE A 220 -5.08 2.21 -17.47
CA PHE A 220 -6.00 2.20 -18.60
C PHE A 220 -7.20 3.16 -18.48
N GLY A 221 -7.57 3.55 -17.29
CA GLY A 221 -8.74 4.41 -17.01
C GLY A 221 -8.49 5.91 -17.14
N SER A 222 -7.31 6.30 -17.60
CA SER A 222 -6.96 7.68 -17.98
C SER A 222 -6.94 7.85 -19.51
N LEU A 223 -7.24 6.78 -20.24
CA LEU A 223 -7.52 6.78 -21.66
C LEU A 223 -9.03 6.94 -21.86
#